data_5094b419efd28a202501f820c6080870
#
_entry.id   5094b419efd28a202501f820c6080870
#
_cell.length_a   1.000
_cell.length_b   1.000
_cell.length_c   1.000
_cell.angle_alpha   90.00
_cell.angle_beta   90.00
_cell.angle_gamma   90.00
#
_symmetry.space_group_name_H-M   'P 1'
#
loop_
_entity.id
_entity.type
_entity.pdbx_description
1 polymer ?
#
loop_
_entity_poly.entity_id
_entity_poly.type
_entity_poly.pdbx_seq_one_letter_code
_entity_poly.pdbx_strand_id
1 'polypeptide(L)'
;MLHTLNSTLHRPAARPTLALLLLAAALALAGCGGESSNSGATASQSASSSSSGSSKSQSGASVEDQLGFDAAGILARQSRVEAAIAQCMKNEGFDYIPIDPFAERAALVGSSRLSDADFLKQFGYGISTLWGRGNPQSDPNQRLRATLPPADRRAYDRALWGDNKGATFSEAVDSGRFDRLGGCTLKATEAVFGGAQVLTQLQGKLDDLDERILEDRRMQKAVAGWSDCMASAGYRYADPDEIDSDLFSRMEKIVGPLPGQFATGPPAGDKPRPYDHAALARLQHEEVAIAQRDSSCEQKKIEPVESVVRPEYEARFREQNRGLMSQIRPVR
;
A
#
# COMPACT_ATOMS: atom_id res chain seq x y z
N MET A 1 27.32 34.43 2.43
CA MET A 1 28.34 33.40 2.18
C MET A 1 27.77 32.12 2.76
N LEU A 2 27.28 31.32 1.96
CA LEU A 2 27.62 30.06 1.38
C LEU A 2 26.37 29.47 0.66
N HIS A 3 26.37 29.69 -0.64
CA HIS A 3 25.71 28.79 -1.56
C HIS A 3 26.49 27.49 -1.60
N THR A 4 25.90 26.36 -1.33
CA THR A 4 26.33 25.09 -1.92
C THR A 4 25.14 24.13 -1.98
N LEU A 5 24.72 23.89 -3.23
CA LEU A 5 24.46 22.58 -3.78
C LEU A 5 23.34 21.74 -3.11
N ASN A 6 22.13 22.02 -3.53
CA ASN A 6 21.11 21.00 -3.53
C ASN A 6 20.85 20.55 -4.99
N SER A 7 21.81 19.79 -5.51
CA SER A 7 21.62 18.95 -6.69
C SER A 7 21.19 17.56 -6.20
N THR A 8 20.06 17.49 -5.58
CA THR A 8 19.37 16.21 -5.43
C THR A 8 18.63 15.95 -6.72
N LEU A 9 19.29 15.16 -7.55
CA LEU A 9 18.74 14.34 -8.59
C LEU A 9 17.26 14.05 -8.35
N HIS A 10 16.44 14.40 -9.33
CA HIS A 10 15.14 13.80 -9.53
C HIS A 10 15.35 12.28 -9.61
N ARG A 11 15.27 11.61 -8.49
CA ARG A 11 14.81 10.23 -8.49
C ARG A 11 13.35 10.33 -8.88
N PRO A 12 12.89 9.62 -9.92
CA PRO A 12 11.48 9.36 -10.04
C PRO A 12 11.05 8.81 -8.68
N ALA A 13 10.05 9.40 -8.07
CA ALA A 13 9.49 8.88 -6.85
C ALA A 13 9.06 7.45 -7.21
N ALA A 14 9.85 6.47 -6.77
CA ALA A 14 9.46 5.10 -6.89
C ALA A 14 8.07 5.04 -6.28
N ARG A 15 7.08 4.71 -7.06
CA ARG A 15 5.78 4.32 -6.54
C ARG A 15 6.10 3.37 -5.40
N PRO A 16 5.63 3.59 -4.17
CA PRO A 16 5.70 2.57 -3.16
C PRO A 16 4.85 1.43 -3.70
N THR A 17 5.50 0.49 -4.39
CA THR A 17 4.88 -0.64 -5.10
C THR A 17 4.00 -1.49 -4.19
N LEU A 18 4.12 -1.33 -2.89
CA LEU A 18 3.32 -1.98 -1.87
C LEU A 18 2.07 -1.18 -1.41
N ALA A 19 2.00 0.12 -1.64
CA ALA A 19 0.84 0.93 -1.27
C ALA A 19 -0.12 1.18 -2.44
N LEU A 20 0.37 1.16 -3.68
CA LEU A 20 -0.41 1.38 -4.91
C LEU A 20 -0.96 0.11 -5.55
N LEU A 21 -0.54 -1.10 -5.12
CA LEU A 21 -1.14 -2.37 -5.53
C LEU A 21 -2.61 -2.55 -5.08
N LEU A 22 -3.21 -1.54 -4.50
CA LEU A 22 -4.66 -1.50 -4.25
C LEU A 22 -5.50 -1.21 -5.50
N LEU A 23 -4.90 -0.95 -6.67
CA LEU A 23 -5.63 -0.44 -7.83
C LEU A 23 -5.64 -1.32 -9.09
N ALA A 24 -4.89 -2.40 -9.19
CA ALA A 24 -4.69 -3.07 -10.48
C ALA A 24 -5.26 -4.50 -10.64
N ALA A 25 -6.20 -4.96 -9.83
CA ALA A 25 -6.70 -6.34 -9.95
C ALA A 25 -8.22 -6.48 -9.93
N ALA A 26 -8.93 -5.82 -10.84
CA ALA A 26 -10.33 -6.18 -11.08
C ALA A 26 -10.80 -5.70 -12.46
N LEU A 27 -10.54 -6.45 -13.52
CA LEU A 27 -11.39 -6.41 -14.72
C LEU A 27 -11.14 -7.64 -15.61
N ALA A 28 -11.97 -8.64 -15.45
CA ALA A 28 -12.43 -9.48 -16.56
C ALA A 28 -13.64 -10.29 -16.07
N LEU A 29 -14.83 -9.89 -16.49
CA LEU A 29 -15.93 -10.77 -16.88
C LEU A 29 -17.16 -9.91 -17.17
N ALA A 30 -17.24 -9.45 -18.40
CA ALA A 30 -18.53 -9.14 -19.02
C ALA A 30 -18.75 -10.16 -20.12
N GLY A 31 -19.62 -11.11 -19.90
CA GLY A 31 -20.12 -12.07 -20.87
C GLY A 31 -21.64 -12.08 -20.85
N CYS A 32 -22.20 -11.71 -21.98
CA CYS A 32 -23.62 -11.54 -22.28
C CYS A 32 -24.49 -12.79 -22.12
N GLY A 33 -25.78 -12.53 -21.79
CA GLY A 33 -26.87 -13.07 -22.60
C GLY A 33 -27.79 -14.09 -21.97
N GLY A 34 -29.09 -13.76 -21.93
CA GLY A 34 -30.17 -14.72 -22.14
C GLY A 34 -31.15 -14.87 -20.99
N GLU A 35 -32.28 -14.17 -21.11
CA GLU A 35 -33.56 -14.47 -20.45
C GLU A 35 -34.01 -15.90 -20.70
N SER A 36 -34.55 -16.53 -19.68
CA SER A 36 -35.88 -17.18 -19.78
C SER A 36 -36.34 -17.70 -18.42
N SER A 37 -37.54 -17.29 -18.10
CA SER A 37 -38.42 -17.76 -17.04
C SER A 37 -38.63 -19.26 -17.06
N ASN A 38 -38.71 -19.96 -15.92
CA ASN A 38 -39.95 -20.66 -15.51
C ASN A 38 -39.89 -21.23 -14.08
N SER A 39 -41.06 -21.31 -13.52
CA SER A 39 -41.47 -21.68 -12.17
C SER A 39 -41.16 -23.13 -11.78
N GLY A 40 -41.01 -23.39 -10.46
CA GLY A 40 -41.58 -24.61 -9.88
C GLY A 40 -40.73 -25.39 -8.89
N ALA A 41 -41.17 -25.33 -7.60
CA ALA A 41 -41.20 -26.41 -6.60
C ALA A 41 -39.91 -27.02 -5.99
N THR A 42 -39.74 -26.71 -4.70
CA THR A 42 -39.38 -27.60 -3.54
C THR A 42 -38.62 -28.91 -3.79
N ALA A 43 -37.43 -29.01 -3.19
CA ALA A 43 -37.06 -30.17 -2.35
C ALA A 43 -35.71 -29.89 -1.64
N SER A 44 -35.70 -30.05 -0.32
CA SER A 44 -34.53 -30.07 0.55
C SER A 44 -33.61 -31.22 0.19
N GLN A 45 -32.34 -30.96 -0.03
CA GLN A 45 -31.28 -31.95 0.19
C GLN A 45 -29.98 -31.26 0.56
N SER A 46 -29.46 -31.65 1.70
CA SER A 46 -28.14 -31.33 2.20
C SER A 46 -27.06 -31.76 1.20
N ALA A 47 -26.28 -30.85 0.72
CA ALA A 47 -25.10 -31.16 -0.05
C ALA A 47 -23.89 -30.39 0.50
N SER A 48 -22.96 -31.16 0.93
CA SER A 48 -21.63 -30.82 1.37
C SER A 48 -20.98 -29.83 0.42
N SER A 49 -20.63 -28.64 0.90
CA SER A 49 -19.86 -27.67 0.16
C SER A 49 -18.41 -28.14 0.04
N SER A 50 -18.10 -28.83 -1.03
CA SER A 50 -16.74 -28.96 -1.52
C SER A 50 -16.32 -27.59 -2.08
N SER A 51 -15.46 -26.90 -1.34
CA SER A 51 -14.75 -25.72 -1.81
C SER A 51 -13.86 -26.11 -3.00
N SER A 52 -14.36 -25.88 -4.20
CA SER A 52 -13.56 -25.92 -5.40
C SER A 52 -12.62 -24.71 -5.36
N GLY A 53 -11.42 -24.89 -4.78
CA GLY A 53 -10.31 -24.00 -4.98
C GLY A 53 -10.01 -23.95 -6.47
N SER A 54 -10.38 -22.87 -7.13
CA SER A 54 -9.99 -22.58 -8.50
C SER A 54 -8.49 -22.36 -8.50
N SER A 55 -7.72 -23.40 -8.82
CA SER A 55 -6.31 -23.26 -9.13
C SER A 55 -6.20 -22.45 -10.43
N LYS A 56 -6.14 -21.13 -10.32
CA LYS A 56 -5.67 -20.30 -11.41
C LYS A 56 -4.26 -20.76 -11.74
N SER A 57 -4.05 -21.19 -12.96
CA SER A 57 -2.76 -21.56 -13.52
C SER A 57 -1.73 -20.50 -13.15
N GLN A 58 -0.66 -20.89 -12.46
CA GLN A 58 0.41 -20.00 -11.95
C GLN A 58 1.20 -19.27 -13.04
N SER A 59 0.86 -19.45 -14.31
CA SER A 59 1.54 -18.84 -15.46
C SER A 59 1.04 -17.42 -15.82
N GLY A 60 0.10 -16.86 -15.07
CA GLY A 60 -0.48 -15.53 -15.31
C GLY A 60 -0.48 -14.58 -14.10
N ALA A 61 0.03 -15.01 -12.94
CA ALA A 61 0.13 -14.15 -11.75
C ALA A 61 1.36 -13.25 -11.86
N SER A 62 1.25 -11.98 -11.39
CA SER A 62 2.38 -11.06 -11.29
C SER A 62 3.47 -11.60 -10.36
N VAL A 63 4.65 -11.00 -10.37
CA VAL A 63 5.73 -11.36 -9.42
C VAL A 63 5.26 -11.08 -7.99
N GLU A 64 4.58 -9.98 -7.77
CA GLU A 64 4.04 -9.57 -6.47
C GLU A 64 2.98 -10.57 -5.98
N ASP A 65 2.03 -10.98 -6.84
CA ASP A 65 1.02 -11.99 -6.50
C ASP A 65 1.67 -13.31 -6.07
N GLN A 66 2.70 -13.75 -6.81
CA GLN A 66 3.42 -14.99 -6.50
C GLN A 66 4.13 -14.92 -5.14
N LEU A 67 4.61 -13.74 -4.77
CA LEU A 67 5.27 -13.50 -3.50
C LEU A 67 4.28 -13.18 -2.37
N GLY A 68 3.00 -13.00 -2.68
CA GLY A 68 1.96 -12.58 -1.74
C GLY A 68 2.19 -11.14 -1.26
N PHE A 69 2.60 -10.28 -2.17
CA PHE A 69 2.74 -8.84 -1.97
C PHE A 69 1.59 -8.07 -2.59
N ASP A 70 0.58 -8.76 -3.10
CA ASP A 70 -0.72 -8.15 -3.37
C ASP A 70 -1.37 -7.60 -2.09
N ALA A 71 -2.32 -6.70 -2.24
CA ALA A 71 -2.95 -6.00 -1.11
C ALA A 71 -3.47 -6.93 -0.02
N ALA A 72 -4.13 -8.03 -0.40
CA ALA A 72 -4.67 -9.01 0.55
C ALA A 72 -3.56 -9.79 1.26
N GLY A 73 -2.52 -10.18 0.52
CA GLY A 73 -1.36 -10.88 1.04
C GLY A 73 -0.56 -10.02 2.02
N ILE A 74 -0.37 -8.74 1.73
CA ILE A 74 0.31 -7.80 2.63
C ILE A 74 -0.46 -7.62 3.92
N LEU A 75 -1.78 -7.38 3.87
CA LEU A 75 -2.60 -7.26 5.09
C LEU A 75 -2.57 -8.54 5.93
N ALA A 76 -2.66 -9.72 5.27
CA ALA A 76 -2.55 -10.99 5.95
C ALA A 76 -1.17 -11.20 6.61
N ARG A 77 -0.10 -10.76 5.96
CA ARG A 77 1.26 -10.82 6.52
C ARG A 77 1.46 -9.83 7.64
N GLN A 78 0.95 -8.61 7.51
CA GLN A 78 0.97 -7.61 8.56
C GLN A 78 0.29 -8.11 9.84
N SER A 79 -0.89 -8.72 9.71
CA SER A 79 -1.59 -9.34 10.84
C SER A 79 -0.72 -10.41 11.55
N ARG A 80 0.05 -11.20 10.78
CA ARG A 80 0.97 -12.19 11.35
C ARG A 80 2.21 -11.57 11.99
N VAL A 81 2.73 -10.50 11.41
CA VAL A 81 3.83 -9.73 12.00
C VAL A 81 3.39 -9.17 13.34
N GLU A 82 2.22 -8.58 13.44
CA GLU A 82 1.66 -8.06 14.69
C GLU A 82 1.51 -9.14 15.77
N ALA A 83 0.97 -10.31 15.39
CA ALA A 83 0.87 -11.45 16.31
C ALA A 83 2.25 -11.95 16.78
N ALA A 84 3.24 -11.96 15.87
CA ALA A 84 4.61 -12.37 16.22
C ALA A 84 5.33 -11.33 17.09
N ILE A 85 5.07 -10.02 16.87
CA ILE A 85 5.55 -8.93 17.75
C ILE A 85 5.00 -9.16 19.16
N ALA A 86 3.69 -9.40 19.29
CA ALA A 86 3.07 -9.63 20.61
C ALA A 86 3.68 -10.82 21.34
N GLN A 87 3.93 -11.93 20.65
CA GLN A 87 4.59 -13.08 21.25
C GLN A 87 6.03 -12.78 21.66
N CYS A 88 6.78 -12.05 20.83
CA CYS A 88 8.14 -11.63 21.15
C CYS A 88 8.17 -10.71 22.37
N MET A 89 7.32 -9.68 22.42
CA MET A 89 7.23 -8.73 23.54
C MET A 89 6.84 -9.43 24.84
N LYS A 90 5.93 -10.39 24.79
CA LYS A 90 5.59 -11.22 25.95
C LYS A 90 6.79 -12.00 26.47
N ASN A 91 7.63 -12.52 25.58
CA ASN A 91 8.86 -13.22 25.99
C ASN A 91 9.90 -12.26 26.60
N GLU A 92 9.89 -10.99 26.22
CA GLU A 92 10.72 -9.91 26.81
C GLU A 92 10.09 -9.34 28.10
N GLY A 93 8.93 -9.86 28.55
CA GLY A 93 8.24 -9.45 29.79
C GLY A 93 7.33 -8.22 29.63
N PHE A 94 6.93 -7.88 28.43
CA PHE A 94 6.05 -6.74 28.14
C PHE A 94 4.74 -7.17 27.50
N ASP A 95 3.68 -6.46 27.84
CA ASP A 95 2.42 -6.56 27.12
C ASP A 95 2.51 -5.80 25.79
N TYR A 96 1.92 -6.38 24.75
CA TYR A 96 1.74 -5.76 23.45
C TYR A 96 0.41 -6.23 22.87
N ILE A 97 -0.37 -5.30 22.37
CA ILE A 97 -1.68 -5.56 21.77
C ILE A 97 -1.50 -5.57 20.26
N PRO A 98 -1.66 -6.73 19.58
CA PRO A 98 -1.54 -6.79 18.12
C PRO A 98 -2.53 -5.83 17.46
N ILE A 99 -2.05 -5.05 16.51
CA ILE A 99 -2.89 -4.16 15.71
C ILE A 99 -3.48 -4.97 14.56
N ASP A 100 -4.80 -4.96 14.44
CA ASP A 100 -5.48 -5.61 13.32
C ASP A 100 -5.57 -4.64 12.13
N PRO A 101 -4.80 -4.86 11.04
CA PRO A 101 -4.80 -3.96 9.89
C PRO A 101 -6.15 -3.92 9.17
N PHE A 102 -6.95 -4.99 9.25
CA PHE A 102 -8.31 -4.99 8.68
C PHE A 102 -9.26 -4.10 9.50
N ALA A 103 -9.12 -4.10 10.83
CA ALA A 103 -9.91 -3.22 11.69
C ALA A 103 -9.49 -1.76 11.51
N GLU A 104 -8.19 -1.46 11.38
CA GLU A 104 -7.70 -0.12 11.09
C GLU A 104 -8.23 0.40 9.75
N ARG A 105 -8.14 -0.43 8.68
CA ARG A 105 -8.73 -0.08 7.39
C ARG A 105 -10.23 0.17 7.51
N ALA A 106 -10.97 -0.69 8.21
CA ALA A 106 -12.40 -0.51 8.43
C ALA A 106 -12.73 0.80 9.16
N ALA A 107 -11.90 1.19 10.13
CA ALA A 107 -12.07 2.45 10.86
C ALA A 107 -11.85 3.68 9.96
N LEU A 108 -10.90 3.60 9.02
CA LEU A 108 -10.59 4.70 8.09
C LEU A 108 -11.67 4.86 7.00
N VAL A 109 -12.08 3.78 6.37
CA VAL A 109 -12.93 3.82 5.16
C VAL A 109 -14.32 3.21 5.34
N GLY A 110 -14.67 2.79 6.55
CA GLY A 110 -15.99 2.23 6.88
C GLY A 110 -16.15 0.75 6.51
N SER A 111 -15.14 0.12 5.89
CA SER A 111 -15.19 -1.30 5.50
C SER A 111 -13.79 -1.89 5.36
N SER A 112 -13.58 -3.07 5.92
CA SER A 112 -12.35 -3.85 5.69
C SER A 112 -12.30 -4.52 4.30
N ARG A 113 -13.44 -4.55 3.59
CA ARG A 113 -13.62 -5.24 2.30
C ARG A 113 -14.01 -4.29 1.16
N LEU A 114 -13.74 -3.01 1.32
CA LEU A 114 -13.99 -2.05 0.25
C LEU A 114 -13.12 -2.43 -0.96
N SER A 115 -13.73 -2.59 -2.13
CA SER A 115 -12.97 -2.84 -3.36
C SER A 115 -12.13 -1.63 -3.73
N ASP A 116 -11.05 -1.83 -4.49
CA ASP A 116 -10.18 -0.73 -4.91
C ASP A 116 -10.94 0.27 -5.79
N ALA A 117 -11.83 -0.23 -6.66
CA ALA A 117 -12.69 0.62 -7.48
C ALA A 117 -13.65 1.47 -6.63
N ASP A 118 -14.22 0.90 -5.55
CA ASP A 118 -15.09 1.65 -4.65
C ASP A 118 -14.29 2.60 -3.75
N PHE A 119 -13.08 2.21 -3.36
CA PHE A 119 -12.16 3.09 -2.64
C PHE A 119 -11.82 4.31 -3.50
N LEU A 120 -11.33 4.10 -4.70
CA LEU A 120 -10.99 5.18 -5.64
C LEU A 120 -12.18 6.10 -5.93
N LYS A 121 -13.37 5.52 -6.10
CA LYS A 121 -14.59 6.28 -6.34
C LYS A 121 -14.99 7.16 -5.15
N GLN A 122 -14.76 6.70 -3.91
CA GLN A 122 -15.18 7.40 -2.69
C GLN A 122 -14.09 8.32 -2.12
N PHE A 123 -12.85 7.91 -2.22
CA PHE A 123 -11.71 8.53 -1.53
C PHE A 123 -10.61 9.03 -2.47
N GLY A 124 -10.70 8.76 -3.78
CA GLY A 124 -9.60 9.03 -4.69
C GLY A 124 -8.35 8.22 -4.31
N TYR A 125 -7.25 8.89 -4.13
CA TYR A 125 -5.99 8.27 -3.68
C TYR A 125 -5.90 8.13 -2.14
N GLY A 126 -6.78 8.83 -1.41
CA GLY A 126 -6.75 8.83 0.05
C GLY A 126 -5.78 9.87 0.66
N ILE A 127 -5.17 10.71 -0.15
CA ILE A 127 -4.16 11.70 0.30
C ILE A 127 -4.80 12.76 1.18
N SER A 128 -5.77 13.48 0.67
CA SER A 128 -6.48 14.50 1.44
C SER A 128 -7.80 13.98 2.04
N THR A 129 -8.43 13.01 1.37
CA THR A 129 -9.75 12.50 1.75
C THR A 129 -9.75 11.67 3.01
N LEU A 130 -8.62 11.07 3.38
CA LEU A 130 -8.47 10.35 4.65
C LEU A 130 -7.99 11.24 5.80
N TRP A 131 -7.64 12.51 5.55
CA TRP A 131 -7.25 13.43 6.60
C TRP A 131 -8.36 13.66 7.63
N GLY A 132 -8.01 13.52 8.88
CA GLY A 132 -8.95 13.64 10.00
C GLY A 132 -9.79 12.38 10.26
N ARG A 133 -9.61 11.30 9.48
CA ARG A 133 -10.29 10.02 9.73
C ARG A 133 -9.46 9.10 10.63
N GLY A 134 -8.14 9.23 10.62
CA GLY A 134 -7.28 8.51 11.56
C GLY A 134 -7.38 9.08 12.96
N ASN A 135 -7.37 8.22 13.95
CA ASN A 135 -7.20 8.61 15.33
C ASN A 135 -5.81 8.20 15.81
N PRO A 136 -4.80 9.10 15.78
CA PRO A 136 -3.45 8.77 16.23
C PRO A 136 -3.40 8.33 17.71
N GLN A 137 -4.43 8.63 18.49
CA GLN A 137 -4.56 8.17 19.88
C GLN A 137 -5.17 6.76 20.00
N SER A 138 -5.54 6.14 18.87
CA SER A 138 -6.16 4.81 18.90
C SER A 138 -5.15 3.69 19.11
N ASP A 139 -3.83 3.93 18.91
CA ASP A 139 -2.82 2.91 19.15
C ASP A 139 -2.81 2.50 20.64
N PRO A 140 -3.28 1.29 20.94
CA PRO A 140 -3.36 0.80 22.31
C PRO A 140 -1.97 0.65 22.95
N ASN A 141 -0.93 0.42 22.14
CA ASN A 141 0.43 0.22 22.60
C ASN A 141 1.09 1.54 23.01
N GLN A 142 0.76 2.66 22.37
CA GLN A 142 1.19 3.97 22.84
C GLN A 142 0.59 4.31 24.22
N ARG A 143 -0.68 3.98 24.44
CA ARG A 143 -1.31 4.17 25.77
C ARG A 143 -0.66 3.27 26.81
N LEU A 144 -0.46 2.00 26.52
CA LEU A 144 0.21 1.05 27.38
C LEU A 144 1.62 1.54 27.73
N ARG A 145 2.40 1.91 26.71
CA ARG A 145 3.74 2.46 26.88
C ARG A 145 3.76 3.74 27.75
N ALA A 146 2.76 4.62 27.60
CA ALA A 146 2.67 5.86 28.39
C ALA A 146 2.45 5.60 29.89
N THR A 147 1.87 4.48 30.28
CA THR A 147 1.68 4.09 31.70
C THR A 147 2.95 3.58 32.35
N LEU A 148 3.96 3.19 31.57
CA LEU A 148 5.20 2.62 32.09
C LEU A 148 6.08 3.68 32.75
N PRO A 149 6.76 3.36 33.89
CA PRO A 149 7.82 4.15 34.44
C PRO A 149 8.92 4.46 33.40
N PRO A 150 9.67 5.57 33.52
CA PRO A 150 10.67 5.93 32.51
C PRO A 150 11.73 4.87 32.21
N ALA A 151 12.14 4.06 33.21
CA ALA A 151 13.10 2.98 33.00
C ALA A 151 12.48 1.84 32.17
N ASP A 152 11.27 1.41 32.54
CA ASP A 152 10.55 0.33 31.89
C ASP A 152 10.13 0.73 30.47
N ARG A 153 9.77 2.00 30.26
CA ARG A 153 9.50 2.55 28.91
C ARG A 153 10.71 2.43 27.98
N ARG A 154 11.92 2.74 28.48
CA ARG A 154 13.14 2.56 27.70
C ARG A 154 13.44 1.09 27.42
N ALA A 155 13.14 0.21 28.35
CA ALA A 155 13.30 -1.23 28.16
C ALA A 155 12.26 -1.77 27.14
N TYR A 156 11.00 -1.32 27.23
CA TYR A 156 9.95 -1.59 26.26
C TYR A 156 10.36 -1.17 24.85
N ASP A 157 10.81 0.09 24.69
CA ASP A 157 11.24 0.64 23.40
C ASP A 157 12.38 -0.18 22.80
N ARG A 158 13.34 -0.58 23.63
CA ARG A 158 14.47 -1.41 23.19
C ARG A 158 14.03 -2.83 22.82
N ALA A 159 13.12 -3.41 23.56
CA ALA A 159 12.55 -4.71 23.21
C ALA A 159 11.80 -4.65 21.90
N LEU A 160 10.97 -3.61 21.67
CA LEU A 160 10.14 -3.49 20.49
C LEU A 160 10.94 -3.11 19.24
N TRP A 161 11.80 -2.08 19.34
CA TRP A 161 12.49 -1.47 18.18
C TRP A 161 14.01 -1.66 18.18
N GLY A 162 14.60 -2.26 19.22
CA GLY A 162 16.06 -2.32 19.36
C GLY A 162 16.65 -0.91 19.49
N ASP A 163 17.72 -0.66 18.72
CA ASP A 163 18.37 0.65 18.66
C ASP A 163 17.70 1.61 17.67
N ASN A 164 16.81 1.12 16.82
CA ASN A 164 16.12 1.85 15.76
C ASN A 164 14.76 2.36 16.25
N LYS A 165 14.78 3.42 17.03
CA LYS A 165 13.59 3.95 17.70
C LYS A 165 12.47 4.29 16.70
N GLY A 166 11.32 3.66 16.91
CA GLY A 166 10.08 3.98 16.19
C GLY A 166 9.97 3.36 14.80
N ALA A 167 10.93 2.55 14.34
CA ALA A 167 10.83 1.86 13.07
C ALA A 167 9.75 0.77 13.16
N THR A 168 8.59 1.07 12.57
CA THR A 168 7.44 0.15 12.50
C THR A 168 7.47 -0.69 11.23
N PHE A 169 6.73 -1.80 11.22
CA PHE A 169 6.58 -2.61 10.03
C PHE A 169 5.90 -1.82 8.89
N SER A 170 4.86 -1.03 9.20
CA SER A 170 4.18 -0.20 8.20
C SER A 170 5.14 0.81 7.55
N GLU A 171 5.98 1.51 8.35
CA GLU A 171 6.98 2.43 7.83
C GLU A 171 8.03 1.71 6.94
N ALA A 172 8.41 0.48 7.32
CA ALA A 172 9.32 -0.31 6.50
C ALA A 172 8.69 -0.76 5.17
N VAL A 173 7.39 -1.06 5.17
CA VAL A 173 6.61 -1.34 3.95
C VAL A 173 6.58 -0.11 3.04
N ASP A 174 6.24 1.06 3.59
CA ASP A 174 6.11 2.30 2.82
C ASP A 174 7.45 2.79 2.24
N SER A 175 8.54 2.57 2.97
CA SER A 175 9.89 3.05 2.57
C SER A 175 10.75 2.00 1.85
N GLY A 176 10.34 0.74 1.80
CA GLY A 176 11.16 -0.39 1.34
C GLY A 176 12.36 -0.71 2.26
N ARG A 177 12.44 -0.09 3.45
CA ARG A 177 13.62 -0.11 4.34
C ARG A 177 13.45 -1.07 5.51
N PHE A 178 13.23 -2.34 5.22
CA PHE A 178 13.14 -3.39 6.22
C PHE A 178 14.44 -3.60 7.01
N ASP A 179 15.58 -3.19 6.44
CA ASP A 179 16.90 -3.18 7.09
C ASP A 179 17.00 -2.24 8.29
N ARG A 180 16.05 -1.30 8.45
CA ARG A 180 15.96 -0.40 9.60
C ARG A 180 15.19 -0.97 10.79
N LEU A 181 14.52 -2.09 10.62
CA LEU A 181 13.79 -2.73 11.70
C LEU A 181 14.76 -3.24 12.79
N GLY A 182 14.29 -3.29 14.02
CA GLY A 182 15.05 -3.80 15.16
C GLY A 182 14.15 -4.50 16.18
N GLY A 183 14.74 -5.06 17.22
CA GLY A 183 14.02 -5.69 18.33
C GLY A 183 13.00 -6.76 17.90
N CYS A 184 11.86 -6.77 18.53
CA CYS A 184 10.76 -7.69 18.23
C CYS A 184 10.13 -7.43 16.85
N THR A 185 10.15 -6.18 16.37
CA THR A 185 9.65 -5.87 15.03
C THR A 185 10.50 -6.54 13.95
N LEU A 186 11.82 -6.51 14.07
CA LEU A 186 12.71 -7.24 13.16
C LEU A 186 12.50 -8.75 13.24
N LYS A 187 12.54 -9.31 14.45
CA LYS A 187 12.36 -10.77 14.68
C LYS A 187 11.04 -11.27 14.09
N ALA A 188 9.96 -10.52 14.26
CA ALA A 188 8.64 -10.84 13.73
C ALA A 188 8.61 -10.78 12.19
N THR A 189 9.20 -9.75 11.60
CA THR A 189 9.30 -9.60 10.15
C THR A 189 10.08 -10.75 9.53
N GLU A 190 11.22 -11.11 10.10
CA GLU A 190 12.04 -12.26 9.67
C GLU A 190 11.29 -13.60 9.81
N ALA A 191 10.51 -13.75 10.88
CA ALA A 191 9.71 -14.95 11.10
C ALA A 191 8.62 -15.12 10.03
N VAL A 192 8.02 -14.03 9.56
CA VAL A 192 6.91 -14.06 8.59
C VAL A 192 7.43 -14.10 7.15
N PHE A 193 8.46 -13.35 6.82
CA PHE A 193 8.92 -13.16 5.44
C PHE A 193 10.20 -13.94 5.08
N GLY A 194 11.04 -14.30 6.04
CA GLY A 194 12.30 -15.01 5.82
C GLY A 194 13.57 -14.20 6.07
N GLY A 195 13.52 -12.88 5.95
CA GLY A 195 14.66 -12.00 6.24
C GLY A 195 14.41 -10.55 5.83
N ALA A 196 14.69 -9.61 6.72
CA ALA A 196 14.49 -8.18 6.46
C ALA A 196 15.42 -7.67 5.35
N GLN A 197 16.67 -8.13 5.33
CA GLN A 197 17.62 -7.78 4.27
C GLN A 197 17.19 -8.34 2.90
N VAL A 198 16.63 -9.55 2.88
CA VAL A 198 16.08 -10.16 1.65
C VAL A 198 14.92 -9.33 1.12
N LEU A 199 14.04 -8.85 2.01
CA LEU A 199 12.92 -7.96 1.64
C LEU A 199 13.43 -6.65 1.06
N THR A 200 14.40 -5.99 1.70
CA THR A 200 14.98 -4.74 1.19
C THR A 200 15.63 -4.92 -0.18
N GLN A 201 16.36 -6.04 -0.38
CA GLN A 201 16.95 -6.35 -1.68
C GLN A 201 15.90 -6.65 -2.74
N LEU A 202 14.86 -7.39 -2.39
CA LEU A 202 13.77 -7.72 -3.30
C LEU A 202 13.01 -6.46 -3.69
N GLN A 203 12.69 -5.58 -2.74
CA GLN A 203 12.05 -4.31 -3.01
C GLN A 203 12.87 -3.50 -4.04
N GLY A 204 14.17 -3.32 -3.82
CA GLY A 204 15.03 -2.62 -4.77
C GLY A 204 15.06 -3.26 -6.16
N LYS A 205 14.89 -4.61 -6.24
CA LYS A 205 14.81 -5.29 -7.52
C LYS A 205 13.45 -5.11 -8.21
N LEU A 206 12.36 -5.03 -7.44
CA LEU A 206 11.04 -4.70 -7.97
C LEU A 206 10.99 -3.26 -8.47
N ASP A 207 11.59 -2.32 -7.73
CA ASP A 207 11.72 -0.93 -8.17
C ASP A 207 12.52 -0.83 -9.48
N ASP A 208 13.65 -1.55 -9.61
CA ASP A 208 14.42 -1.67 -10.85
C ASP A 208 13.58 -2.28 -12.01
N LEU A 209 12.68 -3.22 -11.71
CA LEU A 209 11.79 -3.83 -12.68
C LEU A 209 10.78 -2.82 -13.23
N ASP A 210 10.11 -2.09 -12.35
CA ASP A 210 9.13 -1.07 -12.72
C ASP A 210 9.78 0.07 -13.51
N GLU A 211 10.96 0.54 -13.09
CA GLU A 211 11.72 1.54 -13.85
C GLU A 211 12.00 1.09 -15.29
N ARG A 212 12.45 -0.16 -15.48
CA ARG A 212 12.70 -0.71 -16.83
C ARG A 212 11.43 -0.87 -17.65
N ILE A 213 10.29 -1.19 -17.02
CA ILE A 213 9.00 -1.25 -17.70
C ILE A 213 8.61 0.15 -18.17
N LEU A 214 8.77 1.18 -17.34
CA LEU A 214 8.49 2.57 -17.68
C LEU A 214 9.42 3.12 -18.77
N GLU A 215 10.67 2.64 -18.85
CA GLU A 215 11.62 2.98 -19.90
C GLU A 215 11.32 2.32 -21.26
N ASP A 216 10.46 1.30 -21.31
CA ASP A 216 10.05 0.68 -22.56
C ASP A 216 9.34 1.71 -23.45
N ARG A 217 9.73 1.81 -24.71
CA ARG A 217 9.17 2.78 -25.68
C ARG A 217 7.65 2.65 -25.83
N ARG A 218 7.11 1.44 -25.68
CA ARG A 218 5.65 1.20 -25.73
C ARG A 218 4.98 1.84 -24.54
N MET A 219 5.59 1.71 -23.33
CA MET A 219 5.09 2.33 -22.11
C MET A 219 5.23 3.85 -22.14
N GLN A 220 6.38 4.39 -22.58
CA GLN A 220 6.56 5.83 -22.75
C GLN A 220 5.49 6.45 -23.67
N LYS A 221 5.15 5.76 -24.77
CA LYS A 221 4.06 6.19 -25.67
C LYS A 221 2.69 6.07 -25.01
N ALA A 222 2.46 5.05 -24.20
CA ALA A 222 1.22 4.87 -23.43
C ALA A 222 1.04 5.97 -22.40
N VAL A 223 2.10 6.32 -21.65
CA VAL A 223 2.11 7.43 -20.68
C VAL A 223 1.87 8.77 -21.37
N ALA A 224 2.49 9.04 -22.52
CA ALA A 224 2.21 10.25 -23.31
C ALA A 224 0.73 10.31 -23.73
N GLY A 225 0.15 9.20 -24.18
CA GLY A 225 -1.28 9.12 -24.50
C GLY A 225 -2.19 9.27 -23.28
N TRP A 226 -1.75 8.85 -22.11
CA TRP A 226 -2.41 9.08 -20.83
C TRP A 226 -2.37 10.57 -20.47
N SER A 227 -1.22 11.23 -20.57
CA SER A 227 -1.06 12.66 -20.34
C SER A 227 -2.01 13.50 -21.23
N ASP A 228 -2.10 13.18 -22.52
CA ASP A 228 -3.07 13.81 -23.44
C ASP A 228 -4.53 13.59 -22.99
N CYS A 229 -4.84 12.39 -22.50
CA CYS A 229 -6.16 12.05 -21.97
C CYS A 229 -6.50 12.89 -20.73
N MET A 230 -5.57 13.03 -19.78
CA MET A 230 -5.71 13.87 -18.60
C MET A 230 -5.85 15.35 -18.95
N ALA A 231 -5.01 15.85 -19.88
CA ALA A 231 -5.05 17.23 -20.36
C ALA A 231 -6.40 17.58 -21.02
N SER A 232 -7.03 16.63 -21.71
CA SER A 232 -8.36 16.81 -22.31
C SER A 232 -9.47 17.06 -21.27
N ALA A 233 -9.24 16.66 -20.01
CA ALA A 233 -10.14 16.91 -18.88
C ALA A 233 -9.71 18.11 -18.01
N GLY A 234 -8.64 18.81 -18.42
CA GLY A 234 -8.13 19.99 -17.72
C GLY A 234 -7.01 19.70 -16.70
N TYR A 235 -6.59 18.44 -16.55
CA TYR A 235 -5.52 18.05 -15.65
C TYR A 235 -4.21 17.90 -16.43
N ARG A 236 -3.18 18.66 -16.06
CA ARG A 236 -1.91 18.71 -16.78
C ARG A 236 -0.82 18.03 -15.96
N TYR A 237 -0.66 16.74 -16.19
CA TYR A 237 0.38 15.91 -15.61
C TYR A 237 1.17 15.24 -16.73
N ALA A 238 2.50 15.18 -16.62
CA ALA A 238 3.36 14.51 -17.59
C ALA A 238 3.32 12.99 -17.40
N ASP A 239 3.24 12.54 -16.16
CA ASP A 239 3.12 11.14 -15.77
C ASP A 239 2.20 10.98 -14.54
N PRO A 240 1.73 9.75 -14.24
CA PRO A 240 0.84 9.50 -13.09
C PRO A 240 1.44 9.87 -11.73
N ASP A 241 2.76 9.80 -11.54
CA ASP A 241 3.42 10.04 -10.25
C ASP A 241 3.39 11.53 -9.85
N GLU A 242 3.22 12.43 -10.83
CA GLU A 242 3.05 13.86 -10.56
C GLU A 242 1.76 14.18 -9.80
N ILE A 243 0.72 13.34 -9.91
CA ILE A 243 -0.57 13.55 -9.23
C ILE A 243 -0.39 13.51 -7.72
N ASP A 244 0.27 12.48 -7.21
CA ASP A 244 0.48 12.31 -5.78
C ASP A 244 1.30 13.47 -5.21
N SER A 245 2.36 13.86 -5.91
CA SER A 245 3.22 14.98 -5.53
C SER A 245 2.47 16.32 -5.49
N ASP A 246 1.59 16.57 -6.47
CA ASP A 246 0.75 17.77 -6.51
C ASP A 246 -0.25 17.79 -5.36
N LEU A 247 -1.03 16.72 -5.19
CA LEU A 247 -2.03 16.61 -4.13
C LEU A 247 -1.40 16.73 -2.75
N PHE A 248 -0.28 16.07 -2.51
CA PHE A 248 0.47 16.13 -1.26
C PHE A 248 0.95 17.55 -0.98
N SER A 249 1.60 18.21 -1.95
CA SER A 249 2.07 19.59 -1.83
C SER A 249 0.92 20.58 -1.54
N ARG A 250 -0.22 20.39 -2.19
CA ARG A 250 -1.41 21.23 -1.98
C ARG A 250 -2.02 20.99 -0.60
N MET A 251 -2.04 19.74 -0.14
CA MET A 251 -2.50 19.40 1.20
C MET A 251 -1.61 20.02 2.27
N GLU A 252 -0.27 19.92 2.16
CA GLU A 252 0.65 20.54 3.10
C GLU A 252 0.48 22.06 3.22
N LYS A 253 0.17 22.75 2.11
CA LYS A 253 -0.13 24.18 2.13
C LYS A 253 -1.37 24.51 2.94
N ILE A 254 -2.34 23.59 3.03
CA ILE A 254 -3.59 23.78 3.76
C ILE A 254 -3.43 23.40 5.23
N VAL A 255 -2.92 22.21 5.53
CA VAL A 255 -2.92 21.66 6.89
C VAL A 255 -1.57 21.80 7.61
N GLY A 256 -0.53 22.25 6.91
CA GLY A 256 0.85 22.32 7.40
C GLY A 256 1.64 21.03 7.15
N PRO A 257 2.90 20.96 7.62
CA PRO A 257 3.77 19.81 7.39
C PRO A 257 3.13 18.49 7.81
N LEU A 258 3.22 17.51 6.93
CA LEU A 258 2.65 16.17 7.13
C LEU A 258 3.70 15.22 7.73
N PRO A 259 3.31 14.34 8.65
CA PRO A 259 4.22 13.35 9.23
C PRO A 259 4.60 12.23 8.25
N GLY A 260 3.92 12.13 7.13
CA GLY A 260 4.16 11.15 6.07
C GLY A 260 3.13 11.27 4.95
N GLN A 261 3.37 10.60 3.84
CA GLN A 261 2.56 10.70 2.62
C GLN A 261 1.09 10.27 2.83
N PHE A 262 0.84 9.29 3.70
CA PHE A 262 -0.50 8.80 4.01
C PHE A 262 -0.96 9.22 5.41
N ALA A 263 -0.56 10.43 5.82
CA ALA A 263 -0.97 10.95 7.11
C ALA A 263 -2.49 11.16 7.17
N THR A 264 -3.14 10.49 8.11
CA THR A 264 -4.59 10.61 8.35
C THR A 264 -4.94 11.67 9.39
N GLY A 265 -3.92 12.38 9.89
CA GLY A 265 -4.06 13.44 10.91
C GLY A 265 -2.70 14.05 11.29
N PRO A 266 -2.69 15.04 12.19
CA PRO A 266 -1.46 15.62 12.70
C PRO A 266 -0.62 14.59 13.46
N PRO A 267 0.71 14.82 13.63
CA PRO A 267 1.56 13.96 14.44
C PRO A 267 0.98 13.72 15.84
N ALA A 268 1.18 12.51 16.35
CA ALA A 268 0.70 12.14 17.67
C ALA A 268 1.33 13.04 18.75
N GLY A 269 0.47 13.68 19.57
CA GLY A 269 0.88 14.61 20.62
C GLY A 269 0.92 16.07 20.22
N ASP A 270 0.85 16.40 18.94
CA ASP A 270 0.73 17.76 18.47
C ASP A 270 -0.71 18.26 18.58
N LYS A 271 -0.86 19.53 18.98
CA LYS A 271 -2.17 20.18 18.90
C LYS A 271 -2.49 20.42 17.42
N PRO A 272 -3.71 20.05 16.96
CA PRO A 272 -4.14 20.36 15.61
C PRO A 272 -3.98 21.87 15.35
N ARG A 273 -3.27 22.23 14.29
CA ARG A 273 -3.19 23.63 13.85
C ARG A 273 -4.52 24.00 13.18
N PRO A 274 -5.02 25.23 13.39
CA PRO A 274 -6.13 25.72 12.60
C PRO A 274 -5.76 25.70 11.11
N TYR A 275 -6.64 25.21 10.28
CA TYR A 275 -6.49 25.23 8.82
C TYR A 275 -7.82 25.59 8.14
N ASP A 276 -7.77 25.94 6.86
CA ASP A 276 -8.96 26.25 6.07
C ASP A 276 -9.71 24.96 5.69
N HIS A 277 -10.75 24.63 6.44
CA HIS A 277 -11.60 23.46 6.19
C HIS A 277 -12.30 23.52 4.82
N ALA A 278 -12.62 24.71 4.32
CA ALA A 278 -13.24 24.86 3.01
C ALA A 278 -12.24 24.60 1.89
N ALA A 279 -10.98 25.02 2.05
CA ALA A 279 -9.90 24.69 1.11
C ALA A 279 -9.63 23.19 1.09
N LEU A 280 -9.59 22.55 2.27
CA LEU A 280 -9.42 21.09 2.34
C LEU A 280 -10.58 20.35 1.67
N ALA A 281 -11.82 20.74 1.93
CA ALA A 281 -12.99 20.10 1.30
C ALA A 281 -12.97 20.24 -0.23
N ARG A 282 -12.53 21.39 -0.76
CA ARG A 282 -12.34 21.55 -2.22
C ARG A 282 -11.26 20.62 -2.77
N LEU A 283 -10.12 20.50 -2.06
CA LEU A 283 -9.05 19.59 -2.46
C LEU A 283 -9.52 18.14 -2.45
N GLN A 284 -10.24 17.70 -1.42
CA GLN A 284 -10.81 16.37 -1.31
C GLN A 284 -11.75 16.02 -2.47
N HIS A 285 -12.61 16.97 -2.83
CA HIS A 285 -13.52 16.77 -3.96
C HIS A 285 -12.76 16.69 -5.29
N GLU A 286 -11.74 17.52 -5.47
CA GLU A 286 -10.90 17.53 -6.66
C GLU A 286 -10.04 16.25 -6.76
N GLU A 287 -9.47 15.77 -5.66
CA GLU A 287 -8.74 14.51 -5.59
C GLU A 287 -9.56 13.33 -6.13
N VAL A 288 -10.83 13.21 -5.68
CA VAL A 288 -11.72 12.17 -6.16
C VAL A 288 -11.97 12.31 -7.67
N ALA A 289 -12.17 13.54 -8.16
CA ALA A 289 -12.39 13.78 -9.59
C ALA A 289 -11.15 13.47 -10.44
N ILE A 290 -9.95 13.84 -9.96
CA ILE A 290 -8.68 13.50 -10.60
C ILE A 290 -8.51 11.98 -10.66
N ALA A 291 -8.69 11.28 -9.53
CA ALA A 291 -8.51 9.84 -9.44
C ALA A 291 -9.45 9.05 -10.37
N GLN A 292 -10.71 9.46 -10.46
CA GLN A 292 -11.66 8.83 -11.40
C GLN A 292 -11.26 9.08 -12.85
N ARG A 293 -10.76 10.27 -13.17
CA ARG A 293 -10.30 10.58 -14.51
C ARG A 293 -9.03 9.82 -14.86
N ASP A 294 -8.07 9.80 -13.95
CA ASP A 294 -6.83 9.06 -14.05
C ASP A 294 -7.10 7.58 -14.34
N SER A 295 -7.88 6.90 -13.50
CA SER A 295 -8.26 5.51 -13.72
C SER A 295 -8.87 5.28 -15.11
N SER A 296 -9.76 6.18 -15.56
CA SER A 296 -10.33 6.09 -16.92
C SER A 296 -9.29 6.26 -18.02
N CYS A 297 -8.26 7.09 -17.83
CA CYS A 297 -7.17 7.30 -18.78
C CYS A 297 -6.18 6.14 -18.76
N GLU A 298 -5.85 5.61 -17.58
CA GLU A 298 -5.00 4.42 -17.43
C GLU A 298 -5.59 3.21 -18.14
N GLN A 299 -6.86 2.90 -17.89
CA GLN A 299 -7.57 1.79 -18.54
C GLN A 299 -7.55 1.87 -20.06
N LYS A 300 -7.54 3.07 -20.63
CA LYS A 300 -7.57 3.26 -22.08
C LYS A 300 -6.20 3.31 -22.72
N LYS A 301 -5.18 3.75 -21.98
CA LYS A 301 -3.88 4.12 -22.57
C LYS A 301 -2.73 3.30 -22.01
N ILE A 302 -2.70 3.04 -20.71
CA ILE A 302 -1.59 2.37 -20.02
C ILE A 302 -1.85 0.86 -19.92
N GLU A 303 -2.94 0.44 -19.30
CA GLU A 303 -3.23 -0.97 -19.02
C GLU A 303 -3.14 -1.91 -20.25
N PRO A 304 -3.68 -1.53 -21.46
CA PRO A 304 -3.58 -2.41 -22.61
C PRO A 304 -2.14 -2.66 -23.06
N VAL A 305 -1.25 -1.70 -22.85
CA VAL A 305 0.17 -1.81 -23.21
C VAL A 305 0.93 -2.54 -22.11
N GLU A 306 0.69 -2.19 -20.86
CA GLU A 306 1.32 -2.79 -19.70
C GLU A 306 1.03 -4.30 -19.59
N SER A 307 -0.21 -4.72 -19.89
CA SER A 307 -0.61 -6.13 -19.91
C SER A 307 0.20 -6.99 -20.88
N VAL A 308 0.85 -6.38 -21.86
CA VAL A 308 1.76 -7.05 -22.80
C VAL A 308 3.22 -6.88 -22.37
N VAL A 309 3.61 -5.68 -21.96
CA VAL A 309 5.00 -5.35 -21.63
C VAL A 309 5.45 -6.00 -20.32
N ARG A 310 4.65 -5.85 -19.26
CA ARG A 310 5.00 -6.32 -17.91
C ARG A 310 5.37 -7.82 -17.87
N PRO A 311 4.59 -8.76 -18.46
CA PRO A 311 4.94 -10.17 -18.45
C PRO A 311 6.28 -10.50 -19.10
N GLU A 312 6.70 -9.73 -20.14
CA GLU A 312 7.99 -9.93 -20.81
C GLU A 312 9.17 -9.60 -19.87
N TYR A 313 9.05 -8.53 -19.09
CA TYR A 313 10.06 -8.10 -18.12
C TYR A 313 10.05 -9.00 -16.87
N GLU A 314 8.89 -9.36 -16.37
CA GLU A 314 8.74 -10.24 -15.22
C GLU A 314 9.28 -11.66 -15.49
N ALA A 315 9.14 -12.18 -16.70
CA ALA A 315 9.72 -13.47 -17.04
C ALA A 315 11.26 -13.47 -16.87
N ARG A 316 11.92 -12.41 -17.33
CA ARG A 316 13.37 -12.21 -17.14
C ARG A 316 13.72 -11.98 -15.66
N PHE A 317 12.90 -11.20 -14.96
CA PHE A 317 13.06 -10.93 -13.54
C PHE A 317 13.04 -12.23 -12.72
N ARG A 318 12.06 -13.11 -12.96
CA ARG A 318 11.93 -14.40 -12.27
C ARG A 318 13.16 -15.30 -12.51
N GLU A 319 13.68 -15.29 -13.71
CA GLU A 319 14.88 -16.06 -14.04
C GLU A 319 16.11 -15.53 -13.29
N GLN A 320 16.32 -14.20 -13.34
CA GLN A 320 17.49 -13.54 -12.74
C GLN A 320 17.46 -13.56 -11.21
N ASN A 321 16.26 -13.49 -10.60
CA ASN A 321 16.09 -13.34 -9.16
C ASN A 321 15.52 -14.59 -8.46
N ARG A 322 15.53 -15.77 -9.13
CA ARG A 322 14.98 -17.02 -8.57
C ARG A 322 15.52 -17.35 -7.18
N GLY A 323 16.83 -17.17 -6.98
CA GLY A 323 17.47 -17.43 -5.69
C GLY A 323 17.00 -16.49 -4.59
N LEU A 324 16.79 -15.20 -4.91
CA LEU A 324 16.28 -14.20 -3.96
C LEU A 324 14.81 -14.47 -3.63
N MET A 325 13.98 -14.70 -4.64
CA MET A 325 12.55 -14.99 -4.48
C MET A 325 12.30 -16.25 -3.64
N SER A 326 13.15 -17.29 -3.79
CA SER A 326 13.02 -18.54 -3.02
C SER A 326 13.30 -18.38 -1.51
N GLN A 327 13.89 -17.27 -1.10
CA GLN A 327 14.15 -16.96 0.32
C GLN A 327 12.94 -16.32 1.00
N ILE A 328 11.97 -15.81 0.22
CA ILE A 328 10.72 -15.27 0.77
C ILE A 328 9.82 -16.44 1.18
N ARG A 329 9.36 -16.40 2.43
CA ARG A 329 8.43 -17.42 2.92
C ARG A 329 7.06 -17.28 2.23
N PRO A 330 6.47 -18.37 1.76
CA PRO A 330 5.15 -18.30 1.15
C PRO A 330 4.09 -17.88 2.18
N VAL A 331 3.02 -17.25 1.72
CA VAL A 331 1.82 -17.01 2.52
C VAL A 331 1.15 -18.35 2.76
N ARG A 332 1.21 -18.90 3.97
CA ARG A 332 0.52 -20.12 4.37
C ARG A 332 -0.69 -19.80 5.23
#